data_a4bbba232d396bcc60b221ba1068db4f
#
_entry.id   a4bbba232d396bcc60b221ba1068db4f
#
_cell.length_a   1.000
_cell.length_b   1.000
_cell.length_c   1.000
_cell.angle_alpha   90.00
_cell.angle_beta   90.00
_cell.angle_gamma   90.00
#
_symmetry.space_group_name_H-M   'P 1'
#
loop_
_entity.id
_entity.type
_entity.pdbx_description
1 polymer ?
#
loop_
_entity_poly.entity_id
_entity_poly.type
_entity_poly.pdbx_seq_one_letter_code
_entity_poly.pdbx_strand_id
1 'polypeptide(L)'
;LPSHISSYQLSVEPGSALASLVDRGVWTEASDELCARQYDILCSELRAAGYEHYEISNFALPGHRARHNSAYWNHSHYLGLGPGAHGFLDGRRFWNNPSLESYLQAAADGDFTAVRGFEDLTPDQVVLERVMLGLRTSDGVDADFLRTHCDAPALASALASGDLVPVDIASCN
;
A
#
# COMPACT_ATOMS: atom_id res chain seq x y z
N LEU A 1 0.28 25.40 -1.39
CA LEU A 1 0.71 24.01 -1.47
C LEU A 1 -0.49 23.11 -1.20
N PRO A 2 -0.65 21.96 -1.90
CA PRO A 2 -1.71 21.01 -1.59
C PRO A 2 -1.49 20.42 -0.18
N SER A 3 -2.55 20.00 0.49
CA SER A 3 -2.44 19.40 1.82
C SER A 3 -1.96 17.93 1.80
N HIS A 4 -2.04 17.28 0.63
CA HIS A 4 -1.67 15.88 0.42
C HIS A 4 -1.05 15.70 -0.96
N ILE A 5 -0.03 14.86 -1.05
CA ILE A 5 0.68 14.51 -2.29
C ILE A 5 0.84 12.99 -2.34
N SER A 6 0.45 12.40 -3.47
CA SER A 6 0.78 11.02 -3.83
C SER A 6 1.83 11.04 -4.93
N SER A 7 2.91 10.31 -4.76
CA SER A 7 4.00 10.22 -5.74
C SER A 7 4.41 8.76 -5.92
N TYR A 8 4.30 8.30 -7.15
CA TYR A 8 4.59 6.91 -7.51
C TYR A 8 5.79 6.83 -8.45
N GLN A 9 6.61 5.83 -8.25
CA GLN A 9 7.58 5.43 -9.28
C GLN A 9 6.81 4.88 -10.47
N LEU A 10 7.22 5.27 -11.68
CA LEU A 10 6.61 4.76 -12.91
C LEU A 10 6.96 3.27 -13.08
N SER A 11 5.93 2.43 -13.14
CA SER A 11 6.04 1.00 -13.45
C SER A 11 5.59 0.75 -14.89
N VAL A 12 6.28 -0.15 -15.56
CA VAL A 12 5.90 -0.60 -16.90
C VAL A 12 5.03 -1.85 -16.80
N GLU A 13 3.72 -1.65 -16.85
CA GLU A 13 2.77 -2.74 -16.73
C GLU A 13 2.69 -3.58 -18.00
N PRO A 14 2.76 -4.93 -17.92
CA PRO A 14 2.61 -5.82 -19.07
C PRO A 14 1.32 -5.52 -19.87
N GLY A 15 1.45 -5.49 -21.19
CA GLY A 15 0.31 -5.20 -22.09
C GLY A 15 -0.04 -3.71 -22.23
N SER A 16 0.64 -2.80 -21.52
CA SER A 16 0.46 -1.37 -21.67
C SER A 16 1.09 -0.83 -22.97
N ALA A 17 0.66 0.35 -23.40
CA ALA A 17 1.31 1.04 -24.53
C ALA A 17 2.77 1.35 -24.22
N LEU A 18 3.12 1.64 -22.96
CA LEU A 18 4.49 1.88 -22.53
C LEU A 18 5.34 0.63 -22.61
N ALA A 19 4.84 -0.55 -22.19
CA ALA A 19 5.54 -1.82 -22.38
C ALA A 19 5.91 -2.05 -23.85
N SER A 20 4.99 -1.78 -24.78
CA SER A 20 5.24 -1.88 -26.21
C SER A 20 6.32 -0.92 -26.73
N LEU A 21 6.50 0.25 -26.10
CA LEU A 21 7.57 1.20 -26.44
C LEU A 21 8.92 0.70 -25.93
N VAL A 22 8.96 0.10 -24.75
CA VAL A 22 10.14 -0.53 -24.16
C VAL A 22 10.60 -1.71 -25.02
N ASP A 23 9.69 -2.62 -25.35
CA ASP A 23 9.96 -3.81 -26.17
C ASP A 23 10.55 -3.44 -27.55
N ARG A 24 10.13 -2.32 -28.12
CA ARG A 24 10.64 -1.80 -29.40
C ARG A 24 11.92 -0.98 -29.26
N GLY A 25 12.44 -0.79 -28.06
CA GLY A 25 13.63 0.03 -27.80
C GLY A 25 13.44 1.53 -28.05
N VAL A 26 12.18 2.00 -28.10
CA VAL A 26 11.85 3.42 -28.29
C VAL A 26 11.93 4.19 -26.97
N TRP A 27 11.72 3.49 -25.86
CA TRP A 27 11.83 4.04 -24.51
C TRP A 27 12.59 3.07 -23.61
N THR A 28 13.34 3.62 -22.65
CA THR A 28 14.12 2.84 -21.68
C THR A 28 13.67 3.20 -20.27
N GLU A 29 13.44 2.20 -19.45
CA GLU A 29 13.14 2.40 -18.03
C GLU A 29 14.33 3.05 -17.31
N ALA A 30 14.00 3.85 -16.30
CA ALA A 30 15.01 4.37 -15.39
C ALA A 30 15.68 3.22 -14.62
N SER A 31 16.99 3.32 -14.37
CA SER A 31 17.67 2.32 -13.55
C SER A 31 17.21 2.41 -12.09
N ASP A 32 17.35 1.30 -11.36
CA ASP A 32 17.00 1.25 -9.94
C ASP A 32 17.75 2.31 -9.12
N GLU A 33 19.01 2.60 -9.45
CA GLU A 33 19.80 3.64 -8.79
C GLU A 33 19.26 5.04 -9.08
N LEU A 34 18.74 5.26 -10.29
CA LEU A 34 18.11 6.55 -10.62
C LEU A 34 16.78 6.69 -9.89
N CYS A 35 15.98 5.62 -9.86
CA CYS A 35 14.71 5.57 -9.13
C CYS A 35 14.93 5.84 -7.63
N ALA A 36 15.90 5.18 -7.01
CA ALA A 36 16.24 5.39 -5.61
C ALA A 36 16.64 6.85 -5.33
N ARG A 37 17.51 7.43 -6.16
CA ARG A 37 17.92 8.85 -6.00
C ARG A 37 16.75 9.80 -6.18
N GLN A 38 15.85 9.56 -7.12
CA GLN A 38 14.64 10.37 -7.30
C GLN A 38 13.74 10.30 -6.06
N TYR A 39 13.58 9.12 -5.49
CA TYR A 39 12.80 8.92 -4.28
C TYR A 39 13.43 9.62 -3.06
N ASP A 40 14.74 9.54 -2.89
CA ASP A 40 15.46 10.23 -1.80
C ASP A 40 15.30 11.76 -1.89
N ILE A 41 15.41 12.31 -3.10
CA ILE A 41 15.20 13.75 -3.34
C ILE A 41 13.75 14.11 -3.00
N LEU A 42 12.77 13.36 -3.48
CA LEU A 42 11.36 13.59 -3.20
C LEU A 42 11.08 13.60 -1.70
N CYS A 43 11.55 12.58 -0.97
CA CYS A 43 11.38 12.46 0.47
C CYS A 43 12.02 13.63 1.22
N SER A 44 13.21 14.05 0.80
CA SER A 44 13.93 15.17 1.40
C SER A 44 13.20 16.50 1.20
N GLU A 45 12.80 16.80 -0.03
CA GLU A 45 12.13 18.06 -0.39
C GLU A 45 10.75 18.18 0.26
N LEU A 46 9.96 17.11 0.26
CA LEU A 46 8.64 17.13 0.89
C LEU A 46 8.72 17.23 2.41
N ARG A 47 9.70 16.58 3.04
CA ARG A 47 9.95 16.74 4.48
C ARG A 47 10.38 18.19 4.80
N ALA A 48 11.25 18.79 4.00
CA ALA A 48 11.66 20.19 4.17
C ALA A 48 10.49 21.16 3.97
N ALA A 49 9.51 20.80 3.16
CA ALA A 49 8.27 21.55 2.94
C ALA A 49 7.20 21.32 4.04
N GLY A 50 7.48 20.52 5.07
CA GLY A 50 6.60 20.27 6.22
C GLY A 50 5.60 19.12 6.04
N TYR A 51 5.79 18.27 5.03
CA TYR A 51 4.96 17.08 4.88
C TYR A 51 5.49 15.92 5.72
N GLU A 52 4.57 15.18 6.31
CA GLU A 52 4.81 13.87 6.88
C GLU A 52 4.79 12.82 5.78
N HIS A 53 5.84 11.99 5.71
CA HIS A 53 5.88 10.79 4.87
C HIS A 53 5.24 9.66 5.67
N TYR A 54 3.93 9.44 5.50
CA TYR A 54 3.18 8.55 6.38
C TYR A 54 3.05 7.11 5.85
N GLU A 55 3.32 6.88 4.57
CA GLU A 55 3.50 5.57 3.96
C GLU A 55 4.29 5.71 2.64
N ILE A 56 4.62 4.60 1.99
CA ILE A 56 5.58 4.48 0.88
C ILE A 56 5.50 5.61 -0.17
N SER A 57 4.28 5.94 -0.61
CA SER A 57 4.05 6.84 -1.76
C SER A 57 3.25 8.10 -1.41
N ASN A 58 2.85 8.26 -0.16
CA ASN A 58 1.96 9.33 0.25
C ASN A 58 2.55 10.22 1.34
N PHE A 59 2.37 11.51 1.11
CA PHE A 59 2.87 12.59 1.95
C PHE A 59 1.72 13.54 2.29
N ALA A 60 1.62 13.99 3.53
CA ALA A 60 0.54 14.87 3.95
C ALA A 60 1.05 15.91 4.95
N LEU A 61 0.47 17.12 4.91
CA LEU A 61 0.61 18.04 6.02
C LEU A 61 -0.02 17.45 7.29
N PRO A 62 0.43 17.80 8.50
CA PRO A 62 -0.12 17.29 9.74
C PRO A 62 -1.66 17.35 9.76
N GLY A 63 -2.30 16.23 10.10
CA GLY A 63 -3.77 16.10 10.12
C GLY A 63 -4.46 15.92 8.76
N HIS A 64 -3.70 15.82 7.65
CA HIS A 64 -4.25 15.69 6.29
C HIS A 64 -3.98 14.34 5.61
N ARG A 65 -3.61 13.29 6.38
CA ARG A 65 -3.46 11.94 5.84
C ARG A 65 -4.76 11.46 5.21
N ALA A 66 -4.68 10.79 4.06
CA ALA A 66 -5.84 10.28 3.34
C ALA A 66 -6.45 9.08 4.10
N ARG A 67 -7.63 9.26 4.70
CA ARG A 67 -8.30 8.23 5.52
C ARG A 67 -8.57 6.94 4.76
N HIS A 68 -9.02 7.03 3.52
CA HIS A 68 -9.28 5.87 2.68
C HIS A 68 -7.98 5.11 2.36
N ASN A 69 -6.90 5.81 2.00
CA ASN A 69 -5.61 5.19 1.77
C ASN A 69 -5.06 4.53 3.05
N SER A 70 -5.18 5.19 4.19
CA SER A 70 -4.74 4.62 5.47
C SER A 70 -5.48 3.32 5.83
N ALA A 71 -6.73 3.15 5.38
CA ALA A 71 -7.51 1.93 5.61
C ALA A 71 -6.89 0.68 4.97
N TYR A 72 -6.18 0.83 3.85
CA TYR A 72 -5.44 -0.27 3.23
C TYR A 72 -4.28 -0.77 4.09
N TRP A 73 -3.62 0.15 4.80
CA TRP A 73 -2.40 -0.14 5.57
C TRP A 73 -2.67 -0.68 6.97
N ASN A 74 -3.81 -0.33 7.56
CA ASN A 74 -4.14 -0.69 8.93
C ASN A 74 -5.19 -1.82 9.06
N HIS A 75 -5.45 -2.56 7.98
CA HIS A 75 -6.45 -3.64 7.95
C HIS A 75 -7.89 -3.20 8.30
N SER A 76 -8.22 -1.92 8.08
CA SER A 76 -9.60 -1.43 8.23
C SER A 76 -10.47 -1.87 7.07
N HIS A 77 -11.77 -1.95 7.33
CA HIS A 77 -12.75 -2.27 6.29
C HIS A 77 -12.81 -1.18 5.22
N TYR A 78 -12.88 -1.58 3.97
CA TYR A 78 -13.11 -0.70 2.83
C TYR A 78 -13.91 -1.40 1.74
N LEU A 79 -14.66 -0.62 0.96
CA LEU A 79 -15.46 -1.11 -0.15
C LEU A 79 -14.83 -0.75 -1.49
N GLY A 80 -14.70 -1.75 -2.36
CA GLY A 80 -14.31 -1.57 -3.75
C GLY A 80 -15.54 -1.36 -4.63
N LEU A 81 -15.65 -0.21 -5.26
CA LEU A 81 -16.72 0.15 -6.20
C LEU A 81 -16.14 0.28 -7.61
N GLY A 82 -16.80 -0.35 -8.57
CA GLY A 82 -16.39 -0.32 -9.97
C GLY A 82 -15.70 -1.61 -10.44
N PRO A 83 -15.47 -1.75 -11.78
CA PRO A 83 -14.74 -2.87 -12.35
C PRO A 83 -13.31 -2.90 -11.85
N GLY A 84 -12.77 -4.07 -11.57
CA GLY A 84 -11.43 -4.27 -11.04
C GLY A 84 -11.19 -3.78 -9.62
N ALA A 85 -12.18 -3.18 -8.96
CA ALA A 85 -12.02 -2.66 -7.61
C ALA A 85 -11.98 -3.79 -6.57
N HIS A 86 -11.08 -3.63 -5.58
CA HIS A 86 -10.94 -4.54 -4.45
C HIS A 86 -11.60 -3.96 -3.20
N GLY A 87 -12.06 -4.84 -2.32
CA GLY A 87 -12.59 -4.48 -1.01
C GLY A 87 -12.15 -5.46 0.06
N PHE A 88 -12.26 -5.04 1.32
CA PHE A 88 -11.94 -5.87 2.48
C PHE A 88 -12.99 -5.65 3.57
N LEU A 89 -13.63 -6.71 4.02
CA LEU A 89 -14.68 -6.67 5.03
C LEU A 89 -14.68 -7.96 5.85
N ASP A 90 -14.62 -7.84 7.16
CA ASP A 90 -14.71 -8.96 8.12
C ASP A 90 -13.77 -10.13 7.83
N GLY A 91 -12.51 -9.84 7.50
CA GLY A 91 -11.50 -10.85 7.19
C GLY A 91 -11.61 -11.45 5.78
N ARG A 92 -12.55 -10.97 4.99
CA ARG A 92 -12.74 -11.37 3.60
C ARG A 92 -12.27 -10.29 2.65
N ARG A 93 -11.36 -10.64 1.75
CA ARG A 93 -11.00 -9.84 0.59
C ARG A 93 -11.91 -10.20 -0.57
N PHE A 94 -12.35 -9.21 -1.33
CA PHE A 94 -13.13 -9.44 -2.54
C PHE A 94 -12.67 -8.49 -3.65
N TRP A 95 -12.93 -8.86 -4.88
CA TRP A 95 -12.62 -8.04 -6.04
C TRP A 95 -13.67 -8.21 -7.13
N ASN A 96 -13.92 -7.14 -7.86
CA ASN A 96 -14.80 -7.15 -9.00
C ASN A 96 -14.04 -7.52 -10.27
N ASN A 97 -14.70 -8.19 -11.23
CA ASN A 97 -14.12 -8.46 -12.54
C ASN A 97 -13.69 -7.13 -13.21
N PRO A 98 -12.51 -7.05 -13.84
CA PRO A 98 -12.03 -5.82 -14.49
C PRO A 98 -12.81 -5.44 -15.76
N SER A 99 -13.61 -6.33 -16.34
CA SER A 99 -14.44 -6.01 -17.52
C SER A 99 -15.54 -5.01 -17.15
N LEU A 100 -15.50 -3.83 -17.78
CA LEU A 100 -16.54 -2.81 -17.62
C LEU A 100 -17.91 -3.33 -18.05
N GLU A 101 -17.97 -4.06 -19.17
CA GLU A 101 -19.22 -4.63 -19.70
C GLU A 101 -19.86 -5.60 -18.70
N SER A 102 -19.05 -6.56 -18.19
CA SER A 102 -19.53 -7.54 -17.21
C SER A 102 -20.00 -6.87 -15.91
N TYR A 103 -19.27 -5.83 -15.47
CA TYR A 103 -19.64 -5.08 -14.26
C TYR A 103 -20.96 -4.32 -14.44
N LEU A 104 -21.15 -3.65 -15.60
CA LEU A 104 -22.39 -2.91 -15.89
C LEU A 104 -23.59 -3.85 -16.04
N GLN A 105 -23.40 -5.03 -16.65
CA GLN A 105 -24.46 -6.05 -16.73
C GLN A 105 -24.86 -6.53 -15.32
N ALA A 106 -23.88 -6.90 -14.48
CA ALA A 106 -24.14 -7.30 -13.10
C ALA A 106 -24.86 -6.21 -12.29
N ALA A 107 -24.50 -4.94 -12.50
CA ALA A 107 -25.19 -3.82 -11.87
C ALA A 107 -26.63 -3.66 -12.32
N ALA A 108 -26.91 -3.87 -13.62
CA ALA A 108 -28.26 -3.83 -14.18
C ALA A 108 -29.15 -4.97 -13.66
N ASP A 109 -28.56 -6.17 -13.51
CA ASP A 109 -29.24 -7.36 -13.01
C ASP A 109 -29.37 -7.37 -11.47
N GLY A 110 -28.60 -6.53 -10.77
CA GLY A 110 -28.53 -6.52 -9.31
C GLY A 110 -27.81 -7.74 -8.71
N ASP A 111 -27.07 -8.50 -9.55
CA ASP A 111 -26.35 -9.71 -9.16
C ASP A 111 -24.87 -9.64 -9.55
N PHE A 112 -24.01 -9.56 -8.54
CA PHE A 112 -22.54 -9.51 -8.68
C PHE A 112 -21.87 -10.87 -8.46
N THR A 113 -22.60 -11.95 -8.22
CA THR A 113 -22.02 -13.25 -7.86
C THR A 113 -21.09 -13.81 -8.93
N ALA A 114 -21.43 -13.64 -10.21
CA ALA A 114 -20.63 -14.12 -11.33
C ALA A 114 -19.41 -13.26 -11.65
N VAL A 115 -19.37 -12.02 -11.17
CA VAL A 115 -18.31 -11.04 -11.49
C VAL A 115 -17.48 -10.63 -10.28
N ARG A 116 -17.69 -11.26 -9.12
CA ARG A 116 -16.96 -10.98 -7.89
C ARG A 116 -16.20 -12.22 -7.42
N GLY A 117 -14.88 -12.08 -7.31
CA GLY A 117 -14.05 -13.05 -6.61
C GLY A 117 -13.93 -12.70 -5.12
N PHE A 118 -13.58 -13.67 -4.29
CA PHE A 118 -13.32 -13.45 -2.88
C PHE A 118 -12.30 -14.45 -2.33
N GLU A 119 -11.68 -14.08 -1.20
CA GLU A 119 -10.77 -14.90 -0.42
C GLU A 119 -11.03 -14.62 1.07
N ASP A 120 -11.24 -15.68 1.84
CA ASP A 120 -11.28 -15.59 3.29
C ASP A 120 -9.86 -15.74 3.83
N LEU A 121 -9.37 -14.73 4.54
CA LEU A 121 -8.01 -14.76 5.09
C LEU A 121 -7.94 -15.71 6.29
N THR A 122 -6.91 -16.56 6.30
CA THR A 122 -6.57 -17.35 7.48
C THR A 122 -5.98 -16.45 8.57
N PRO A 123 -6.00 -16.86 9.85
CA PRO A 123 -5.34 -16.11 10.93
C PRO A 123 -3.88 -15.81 10.66
N ASP A 124 -3.13 -16.73 10.08
CA ASP A 124 -1.71 -16.54 9.75
C ASP A 124 -1.51 -15.50 8.64
N GLN A 125 -2.38 -15.49 7.63
CA GLN A 125 -2.37 -14.47 6.58
C GLN A 125 -2.67 -13.07 7.16
N VAL A 126 -3.63 -12.97 8.07
CA VAL A 126 -3.94 -11.70 8.77
C VAL A 126 -2.72 -11.19 9.55
N VAL A 127 -2.02 -12.07 10.28
CA VAL A 127 -0.79 -11.70 11.01
C VAL A 127 0.28 -11.21 10.04
N LEU A 128 0.55 -12.00 8.99
CA LEU A 128 1.55 -11.63 7.98
C LEU A 128 1.24 -10.28 7.33
N GLU A 129 0.00 -10.05 6.93
CA GLU A 129 -0.40 -8.80 6.30
C GLU A 129 -0.30 -7.61 7.26
N ARG A 130 -0.72 -7.75 8.51
CA ARG A 130 -0.58 -6.68 9.51
C ARG A 130 0.87 -6.27 9.72
N VAL A 131 1.79 -7.23 9.79
CA VAL A 131 3.22 -6.94 9.89
C VAL A 131 3.72 -6.28 8.60
N MET A 132 3.45 -6.88 7.45
CA MET A 132 3.93 -6.41 6.16
C MET A 132 3.42 -5.00 5.82
N LEU A 133 2.15 -4.71 6.08
CA LEU A 133 1.53 -3.41 5.80
C LEU A 133 1.97 -2.37 6.83
N GLY A 134 1.94 -2.69 8.12
CA GLY A 134 2.30 -1.76 9.18
C GLY A 134 3.75 -1.28 9.07
N LEU A 135 4.71 -2.16 8.76
CA LEU A 135 6.11 -1.81 8.55
C LEU A 135 6.35 -0.89 7.33
N ARG A 136 5.35 -0.67 6.50
CA ARG A 136 5.40 0.28 5.37
C ARG A 136 4.82 1.65 5.70
N THR A 137 4.42 1.86 6.93
CA THR A 137 3.84 3.13 7.40
C THR A 137 4.69 3.74 8.50
N SER A 138 4.56 5.05 8.69
CA SER A 138 5.21 5.74 9.83
C SER A 138 4.61 5.35 11.19
N ASP A 139 3.41 4.75 11.20
CA ASP A 139 2.77 4.29 12.43
C ASP A 139 3.35 2.96 12.92
N GLY A 140 3.98 2.18 12.00
CA GLY A 140 4.64 0.94 12.34
C GLY A 140 3.69 -0.17 12.75
N VAL A 141 4.21 -1.11 13.54
CA VAL A 141 3.47 -2.25 14.10
C VAL A 141 3.62 -2.24 15.63
N ASP A 142 2.54 -2.51 16.32
CA ASP A 142 2.54 -2.65 17.78
C ASP A 142 3.57 -3.68 18.25
N ALA A 143 4.42 -3.29 19.20
CA ALA A 143 5.54 -4.12 19.64
C ALA A 143 5.09 -5.39 20.37
N ASP A 144 3.96 -5.35 21.09
CA ASP A 144 3.43 -6.54 21.78
C ASP A 144 2.80 -7.50 20.77
N PHE A 145 2.19 -6.95 19.70
CA PHE A 145 1.73 -7.78 18.59
C PHE A 145 2.90 -8.52 17.92
N LEU A 146 4.01 -7.84 17.63
CA LEU A 146 5.21 -8.50 17.07
C LEU A 146 5.76 -9.56 17.99
N ARG A 147 5.89 -9.30 19.31
CA ARG A 147 6.37 -10.28 20.28
C ARG A 147 5.49 -11.54 20.38
N THR A 148 4.19 -11.37 20.16
CA THR A 148 3.22 -12.46 20.28
C THR A 148 3.18 -13.35 19.04
N HIS A 149 3.41 -12.77 17.84
CA HIS A 149 3.14 -13.47 16.58
C HIS A 149 4.38 -13.73 15.72
N CYS A 150 5.51 -13.06 16.00
CA CYS A 150 6.73 -13.25 15.24
C CYS A 150 7.74 -14.15 15.97
N ASP A 151 8.62 -14.79 15.20
CA ASP A 151 9.71 -15.57 15.73
C ASP A 151 10.68 -14.69 16.56
N ALA A 152 10.86 -15.03 17.83
CA ALA A 152 11.62 -14.20 18.76
C ALA A 152 13.09 -14.01 18.34
N PRO A 153 13.84 -15.04 17.88
CA PRO A 153 15.17 -14.87 17.31
C PRO A 153 15.23 -13.96 16.09
N ALA A 154 14.28 -14.08 15.16
CA ALA A 154 14.22 -13.22 13.98
C ALA A 154 13.94 -11.77 14.35
N LEU A 155 13.01 -11.52 15.28
CA LEU A 155 12.71 -10.19 15.79
C LEU A 155 13.93 -9.57 16.50
N ALA A 156 14.61 -10.33 17.34
CA ALA A 156 15.83 -9.87 18.01
C ALA A 156 16.96 -9.54 17.02
N SER A 157 17.11 -10.35 15.97
CA SER A 157 18.08 -10.09 14.90
C SER A 157 17.78 -8.80 14.14
N ALA A 158 16.52 -8.58 13.75
CA ALA A 158 16.11 -7.37 13.03
C ALA A 158 16.27 -6.08 13.88
N LEU A 159 16.03 -6.17 15.18
CA LEU A 159 16.30 -5.07 16.11
C LEU A 159 17.81 -4.79 16.27
N ALA A 160 18.63 -5.85 16.35
CA ALA A 160 20.08 -5.72 16.49
C ALA A 160 20.77 -5.21 15.23
N SER A 161 20.27 -5.54 14.03
CA SER A 161 20.77 -5.04 12.75
C SER A 161 20.31 -3.61 12.44
N GLY A 162 19.28 -3.11 13.14
CA GLY A 162 18.67 -1.81 12.84
C GLY A 162 17.65 -1.84 11.71
N ASP A 163 17.27 -3.02 11.21
CA ASP A 163 16.19 -3.18 10.22
C ASP A 163 14.83 -2.86 10.83
N LEU A 164 14.69 -3.05 12.14
CA LEU A 164 13.56 -2.56 12.93
C LEU A 164 14.06 -1.56 13.98
N VAL A 165 13.39 -0.44 14.08
CA VAL A 165 13.69 0.60 15.06
C VAL A 165 12.47 0.81 15.95
N PRO A 166 12.59 0.67 17.29
CA PRO A 166 11.52 1.04 18.20
C PRO A 166 11.23 2.54 18.10
N VAL A 167 9.95 2.89 17.93
CA VAL A 167 9.50 4.28 17.93
C VAL A 167 8.58 4.49 19.11
N ASP A 168 8.86 5.51 19.90
CA ASP A 168 7.95 5.94 20.97
C ASP A 168 6.94 6.93 20.39
N ILE A 169 5.70 6.45 20.20
CA ILE A 169 4.61 7.25 19.62
C ILE A 169 4.28 8.47 20.49
N ALA A 170 4.59 8.45 21.78
CA ALA A 170 4.41 9.59 22.69
C ALA A 170 5.36 10.78 22.38
N SER A 171 6.43 10.56 21.65
CA SER A 171 7.41 11.58 21.27
C SER A 171 7.17 12.23 19.90
N CYS A 172 6.12 11.80 19.17
CA CYS A 172 5.80 12.27 17.81
C CYS A 172 4.67 13.32 17.75
N ASN A 173 4.28 13.90 18.89
CA ASN A 173 3.29 15.00 18.97
C ASN A 173 3.95 16.37 19.06
#